data_d0464f1fa3deff0aefb2ed1efb4ad2e6
#
_entry.id   d0464f1fa3deff0aefb2ed1efb4ad2e6
#
_cell.length_a   1.000
_cell.length_b   1.000
_cell.length_c   1.000
_cell.angle_alpha   90.00
_cell.angle_beta   90.00
_cell.angle_gamma   90.00
#
_symmetry.space_group_name_H-M   'P 1'
#
loop_
_entity.id
_entity.type
_entity.pdbx_description
1 polymer ?
#
loop_
_entity_poly.entity_id
_entity_poly.type
_entity_poly.pdbx_seq_one_letter_code
_entity_poly.pdbx_strand_id
1 'polypeptide(L)'
;MKLRNANTWALEENRPTTNRRRALFATAAIGAGALAAPFVGNAQVSGGRKLTIQSLWTENTIGYRTFQSWSESIVELTAGEVEFVPFAGGTVAEIFDMMTATSAGVLDAMHWVPHYAAITGAMPAGAFLTSFPMGLPHPHQWDMLFDSYGGTELARELYARHDLHYVGHVHHDMNLIHSNKPIRSLDDFRELNLRMPGGLVADCFEAIGARTIALAGSEVQPALASGVIDAADFTGPAMNFDLGFAEVSRYIVMGPTSTPCLHQPVDLTVVVLNKGVWDSLSTATQDLLTELVRSFSVKHFTAHQEANIEAWAKFAEAGVEVTRLSEDDVERFRKISLPLWYDWANRDPDSARVFKLHLDVMLNPAVAYISPDDIRGLELKL
;
A
#
# COMPACT_ATOMS: atom_id res chain seq x y z
N MET A 1 6.89 -46.30 18.53
CA MET A 1 8.10 -45.86 17.82
C MET A 1 8.35 -44.41 18.22
N LYS A 2 9.36 -44.17 19.08
CA LYS A 2 9.66 -42.89 19.72
C LYS A 2 10.43 -42.01 18.76
N LEU A 3 9.89 -40.82 18.45
CA LEU A 3 10.64 -39.77 17.78
C LEU A 3 11.36 -38.90 18.82
N ARG A 4 12.68 -38.78 18.66
CA ARG A 4 13.60 -38.04 19.49
C ARG A 4 13.58 -36.56 19.19
N ASN A 5 13.60 -35.75 20.27
CA ASN A 5 13.97 -34.33 20.28
C ASN A 5 15.41 -34.11 19.81
N ALA A 6 15.60 -33.06 19.01
CA ALA A 6 16.85 -32.31 18.83
C ALA A 6 16.44 -31.03 18.03
N ASN A 7 16.87 -29.84 18.28
CA ASN A 7 18.10 -29.31 18.82
C ASN A 7 17.87 -27.87 19.28
N THR A 8 18.35 -27.59 20.48
CA THR A 8 18.63 -26.25 20.99
C THR A 8 19.88 -25.69 20.31
N TRP A 9 19.80 -24.50 19.75
CA TRP A 9 20.98 -23.70 19.39
C TRP A 9 21.19 -22.67 20.50
N ALA A 10 22.21 -22.92 21.34
CA ALA A 10 22.77 -21.96 22.27
C ALA A 10 23.80 -21.12 21.51
N LEU A 11 23.63 -19.80 21.51
CA LEU A 11 24.67 -18.87 21.07
C LEU A 11 25.60 -18.60 22.27
N GLU A 12 26.82 -19.06 22.20
CA GLU A 12 27.90 -18.70 23.14
C GLU A 12 28.32 -17.24 22.89
N GLU A 13 28.24 -16.46 23.97
CA GLU A 13 28.86 -15.14 24.08
C GLU A 13 30.38 -15.26 24.12
N ASN A 14 31.08 -14.71 23.15
CA ASN A 14 32.51 -14.53 23.22
C ASN A 14 32.87 -13.05 23.25
N ARG A 15 33.11 -12.51 24.45
CA ARG A 15 33.70 -11.18 24.68
C ARG A 15 35.22 -11.30 24.73
N PRO A 16 35.97 -10.53 23.97
CA PRO A 16 37.39 -10.38 24.24
C PRO A 16 37.64 -9.24 25.23
N THR A 17 38.34 -9.59 26.27
CA THR A 17 38.90 -8.72 27.31
C THR A 17 40.00 -7.82 26.79
N THR A 18 39.97 -6.58 27.24
CA THR A 18 41.03 -5.56 27.13
C THR A 18 42.37 -6.03 27.70
N ASN A 19 43.44 -5.69 27.01
CA ASN A 19 44.70 -5.42 27.68
C ASN A 19 45.50 -4.28 27.08
N ARG A 20 45.82 -3.35 27.97
CA ARG A 20 46.67 -2.17 27.79
C ARG A 20 48.11 -2.59 27.47
N ARG A 21 48.79 -1.89 26.55
CA ARG A 21 50.20 -1.54 26.70
C ARG A 21 50.53 -0.18 26.10
N ARG A 22 51.23 0.55 26.94
CA ARG A 22 51.72 1.93 26.79
C ARG A 22 52.93 2.00 25.86
N ALA A 23 53.01 3.20 25.24
CA ALA A 23 54.17 4.07 25.01
C ALA A 23 55.17 3.69 23.91
N LEU A 24 55.43 4.64 23.03
CA LEU A 24 56.67 5.46 23.07
C LEU A 24 56.60 6.57 21.99
N PHE A 25 57.04 7.72 22.40
CA PHE A 25 57.19 8.95 21.62
C PHE A 25 58.29 8.80 20.54
N ALA A 26 58.04 9.38 19.37
CA ALA A 26 59.13 9.98 18.55
C ALA A 26 58.57 11.19 17.80
N THR A 27 59.04 12.36 18.17
CA THR A 27 58.95 13.65 17.52
C THR A 27 59.67 13.66 16.19
N ALA A 28 59.00 14.08 15.11
CA ALA A 28 59.66 14.72 13.96
C ALA A 28 58.74 15.78 13.40
N ALA A 29 59.10 17.01 13.59
CA ALA A 29 58.56 18.17 12.89
C ALA A 29 59.09 18.15 11.46
N ILE A 30 58.23 18.60 10.51
CA ILE A 30 58.55 19.47 9.36
C ILE A 30 57.37 19.34 8.33
N GLY A 31 56.87 20.49 7.90
CA GLY A 31 56.07 20.61 6.67
C GLY A 31 54.65 21.13 6.87
N ALA A 32 54.52 22.47 6.98
CA ALA A 32 53.26 23.17 6.80
C ALA A 32 52.80 23.04 5.34
N GLY A 33 51.96 22.04 5.08
CA GLY A 33 51.11 21.99 3.90
C GLY A 33 49.68 22.27 4.35
N ALA A 34 49.17 23.47 4.07
CA ALA A 34 47.78 23.78 4.25
C ALA A 34 46.95 22.91 3.30
N LEU A 35 46.53 21.76 3.78
CA LEU A 35 45.42 21.03 3.18
C LEU A 35 44.17 21.84 3.49
N ALA A 36 43.67 22.55 2.46
CA ALA A 36 42.34 23.14 2.49
C ALA A 36 41.36 21.98 2.71
N ALA A 37 40.92 21.74 3.93
CA ALA A 37 39.74 20.96 4.21
C ALA A 37 38.61 21.57 3.40
N PRO A 38 37.79 20.79 2.70
CA PRO A 38 36.60 21.35 2.10
C PRO A 38 35.79 21.95 3.25
N PHE A 39 35.62 23.26 3.18
CA PHE A 39 34.71 23.99 4.06
C PHE A 39 33.33 23.48 3.70
N VAL A 40 32.84 22.49 4.43
CA VAL A 40 31.40 22.15 4.44
C VAL A 40 30.77 23.37 5.10
N GLY A 41 30.45 24.37 4.30
CA GLY A 41 29.64 25.48 4.73
C GLY A 41 28.34 24.83 5.29
N ASN A 42 28.12 25.01 6.59
CA ASN A 42 26.77 24.88 7.11
C ASN A 42 25.96 25.96 6.36
N ALA A 43 25.34 25.56 5.25
CA ALA A 43 24.21 26.29 4.74
C ALA A 43 23.20 26.27 5.88
N GLN A 44 23.08 27.38 6.60
CA GLN A 44 21.92 27.60 7.44
C GLN A 44 20.72 27.50 6.50
N VAL A 45 20.03 26.38 6.57
CA VAL A 45 18.74 26.21 5.93
C VAL A 45 17.84 27.22 6.64
N SER A 46 17.61 28.36 5.99
CA SER A 46 16.72 29.40 6.47
C SER A 46 15.30 28.80 6.44
N GLY A 47 14.78 28.45 7.62
CA GLY A 47 13.38 28.11 7.86
C GLY A 47 12.86 26.95 7.01
N GLY A 48 12.96 25.74 7.53
CA GLY A 48 12.34 24.56 6.90
C GLY A 48 10.87 24.80 6.57
N ARG A 49 10.45 24.30 5.41
CA ARG A 49 9.07 24.45 4.92
C ARG A 49 8.17 23.45 5.63
N LYS A 50 7.20 23.94 6.38
CA LYS A 50 6.14 23.12 6.97
C LYS A 50 5.12 22.80 5.88
N LEU A 51 4.89 21.52 5.65
CA LEU A 51 3.98 21.01 4.64
C LEU A 51 2.91 20.14 5.30
N THR A 52 1.66 20.45 5.05
CA THR A 52 0.52 19.63 5.51
C THR A 52 0.44 18.35 4.68
N ILE A 53 0.41 17.20 5.36
CA ILE A 53 0.22 15.92 4.69
C ILE A 53 -0.89 15.12 5.39
N GLN A 54 -1.90 14.67 4.64
CA GLN A 54 -2.95 13.82 5.19
C GLN A 54 -2.84 12.40 4.67
N SER A 55 -2.99 11.42 5.59
CA SER A 55 -3.18 10.02 5.25
C SER A 55 -4.66 9.71 5.09
N LEU A 56 -4.98 8.65 4.34
CA LEU A 56 -6.34 8.08 4.33
C LEU A 56 -6.64 7.29 5.62
N TRP A 57 -5.61 6.90 6.39
CA TRP A 57 -5.76 6.03 7.54
C TRP A 57 -6.29 6.78 8.78
N THR A 58 -7.18 6.09 9.49
CA THR A 58 -7.78 6.56 10.76
C THR A 58 -6.73 6.56 11.86
N GLU A 59 -6.81 7.52 12.79
CA GLU A 59 -5.99 7.53 14.01
C GLU A 59 -6.06 6.19 14.77
N ASN A 60 -5.01 5.89 15.52
CA ASN A 60 -4.86 4.68 16.32
C ASN A 60 -4.71 3.37 15.52
N THR A 61 -4.70 3.41 14.20
CA THR A 61 -4.39 2.24 13.37
C THR A 61 -2.89 2.12 13.11
N ILE A 62 -2.42 0.90 12.85
CA ILE A 62 -1.02 0.67 12.47
C ILE A 62 -0.68 1.43 11.19
N GLY A 63 -1.62 1.53 10.24
CA GLY A 63 -1.43 2.29 9.00
C GLY A 63 -1.10 3.76 9.25
N TYR A 64 -1.84 4.41 10.17
CA TYR A 64 -1.56 5.80 10.53
C TYR A 64 -0.28 5.94 11.36
N ARG A 65 -0.05 5.08 12.34
CA ARG A 65 1.17 5.15 13.18
C ARG A 65 2.46 5.04 12.35
N THR A 66 2.52 4.14 11.39
CA THR A 66 3.69 4.00 10.51
C THR A 66 3.87 5.18 9.58
N PHE A 67 2.77 5.71 9.02
CA PHE A 67 2.77 6.93 8.22
C PHE A 67 3.22 8.16 9.04
N GLN A 68 2.68 8.34 10.25
CA GLN A 68 3.04 9.44 11.13
C GLN A 68 4.53 9.41 11.48
N SER A 69 5.03 8.24 11.91
CA SER A 69 6.45 8.07 12.24
C SER A 69 7.36 8.38 11.05
N TRP A 70 6.99 7.95 9.84
CA TRP A 70 7.72 8.31 8.63
C TRP A 70 7.68 9.81 8.37
N SER A 71 6.50 10.43 8.40
CA SER A 71 6.32 11.86 8.15
C SER A 71 7.14 12.73 9.11
N GLU A 72 7.13 12.38 10.40
CA GLU A 72 7.88 13.09 11.43
C GLU A 72 9.40 12.93 11.27
N SER A 73 9.88 11.85 10.65
CA SER A 73 11.30 11.63 10.40
C SER A 73 11.86 12.46 9.24
N ILE A 74 11.02 12.98 8.36
CA ILE A 74 11.44 13.69 7.14
C ILE A 74 12.24 14.95 7.46
N VAL A 75 11.88 15.67 8.51
CA VAL A 75 12.58 16.92 8.88
C VAL A 75 14.06 16.68 9.21
N GLU A 76 14.37 15.61 9.92
CA GLU A 76 15.77 15.25 10.23
C GLU A 76 16.49 14.75 8.98
N LEU A 77 15.85 13.88 8.20
CA LEU A 77 16.44 13.25 7.01
C LEU A 77 16.71 14.25 5.88
N THR A 78 15.92 15.33 5.79
CA THR A 78 16.12 16.42 4.83
C THR A 78 16.92 17.60 5.40
N ALA A 79 17.60 17.42 6.54
CA ALA A 79 18.34 18.46 7.24
C ALA A 79 17.51 19.74 7.49
N GLY A 80 16.21 19.59 7.72
CA GLY A 80 15.28 20.67 8.01
C GLY A 80 14.69 21.37 6.78
N GLU A 81 14.96 20.93 5.55
CA GLU A 81 14.38 21.55 4.35
C GLU A 81 12.86 21.29 4.24
N VAL A 82 12.42 20.10 4.63
CA VAL A 82 11.00 19.69 4.65
C VAL A 82 10.60 19.22 6.04
N GLU A 83 9.52 19.78 6.58
CA GLU A 83 8.85 19.31 7.79
C GLU A 83 7.41 18.97 7.44
N PHE A 84 7.05 17.69 7.41
CA PHE A 84 5.66 17.28 7.27
C PHE A 84 4.91 17.43 8.59
N VAL A 85 3.68 17.95 8.48
CA VAL A 85 2.69 17.99 9.56
C VAL A 85 1.61 16.95 9.23
N PRO A 86 1.66 15.74 9.82
CA PRO A 86 0.77 14.65 9.47
C PRO A 86 -0.63 14.80 10.07
N PHE A 87 -1.64 14.48 9.25
CA PHE A 87 -3.04 14.41 9.64
C PHE A 87 -3.62 13.03 9.32
N ALA A 88 -4.53 12.57 10.17
CA ALA A 88 -5.31 11.37 9.94
C ALA A 88 -6.40 11.61 8.89
N GLY A 89 -6.96 10.54 8.35
CA GLY A 89 -8.01 10.58 7.34
C GLY A 89 -9.25 11.33 7.82
N GLY A 90 -9.77 12.22 6.96
CA GLY A 90 -10.94 13.03 7.25
C GLY A 90 -10.69 14.27 8.13
N THR A 91 -9.44 14.57 8.50
CA THR A 91 -9.13 15.69 9.40
C THR A 91 -9.12 17.04 8.69
N VAL A 92 -8.51 17.12 7.49
CA VAL A 92 -8.41 18.36 6.69
C VAL A 92 -9.33 18.28 5.48
N ALA A 93 -9.38 17.14 4.82
CA ALA A 93 -10.27 16.88 3.69
C ALA A 93 -10.90 15.48 3.83
N GLU A 94 -12.13 15.32 3.33
CA GLU A 94 -12.76 14.02 3.24
C GLU A 94 -11.91 13.08 2.36
N ILE A 95 -11.93 11.78 2.66
CA ILE A 95 -11.00 10.81 2.03
C ILE A 95 -11.15 10.79 0.50
N PHE A 96 -12.37 10.86 -0.02
CA PHE A 96 -12.63 10.87 -1.46
C PHE A 96 -12.27 12.21 -2.13
N ASP A 97 -12.14 13.29 -1.36
CA ASP A 97 -11.83 14.64 -1.83
C ASP A 97 -10.35 14.99 -1.72
N MET A 98 -9.51 14.11 -1.14
CA MET A 98 -8.09 14.39 -0.89
C MET A 98 -7.32 14.79 -2.15
N MET A 99 -7.60 14.15 -3.29
CA MET A 99 -6.94 14.50 -4.57
C MET A 99 -7.26 15.96 -4.96
N THR A 100 -8.53 16.36 -4.91
CA THR A 100 -8.97 17.72 -5.22
C THR A 100 -8.39 18.72 -4.21
N ALA A 101 -8.39 18.40 -2.92
CA ALA A 101 -7.84 19.26 -1.88
C ALA A 101 -6.33 19.47 -2.06
N THR A 102 -5.58 18.43 -2.44
CA THR A 102 -4.14 18.54 -2.68
C THR A 102 -3.86 19.31 -3.98
N SER A 103 -4.61 19.06 -5.03
CA SER A 103 -4.52 19.85 -6.29
C SER A 103 -4.78 21.35 -6.04
N ALA A 104 -5.78 21.68 -5.23
CA ALA A 104 -6.13 23.05 -4.89
C ALA A 104 -5.19 23.72 -3.86
N GLY A 105 -4.21 22.99 -3.29
CA GLY A 105 -3.28 23.49 -2.29
C GLY A 105 -3.87 23.66 -0.89
N VAL A 106 -4.99 23.01 -0.59
CA VAL A 106 -5.54 22.89 0.77
C VAL A 106 -4.69 21.93 1.60
N LEU A 107 -4.19 20.88 0.94
CA LEU A 107 -3.14 19.99 1.41
C LEU A 107 -1.89 20.21 0.55
N ASP A 108 -0.71 20.17 1.15
CA ASP A 108 0.55 20.16 0.42
C ASP A 108 0.91 18.79 -0.12
N ALA A 109 0.45 17.74 0.56
CA ALA A 109 0.70 16.34 0.21
C ALA A 109 -0.43 15.42 0.70
N MET A 110 -0.51 14.25 0.08
CA MET A 110 -1.43 13.20 0.51
C MET A 110 -0.77 11.81 0.45
N HIS A 111 -1.18 10.96 1.38
CA HIS A 111 -0.95 9.52 1.38
C HIS A 111 -2.30 8.83 1.23
N TRP A 112 -2.58 8.28 0.04
CA TRP A 112 -3.94 7.81 -0.29
C TRP A 112 -3.94 6.66 -1.31
N VAL A 113 -5.12 6.19 -1.72
CA VAL A 113 -5.29 5.12 -2.70
C VAL A 113 -5.74 5.70 -4.05
N PRO A 114 -5.01 5.46 -5.17
CA PRO A 114 -5.36 5.96 -6.51
C PRO A 114 -6.74 5.52 -7.00
N HIS A 115 -7.23 4.41 -6.51
CA HIS A 115 -8.54 3.84 -6.80
C HIS A 115 -9.70 4.85 -6.55
N TYR A 116 -9.57 5.72 -5.55
CA TYR A 116 -10.59 6.74 -5.28
C TYR A 116 -10.71 7.76 -6.40
N ALA A 117 -9.64 8.05 -7.13
CA ALA A 117 -9.72 8.89 -8.32
C ALA A 117 -10.54 8.24 -9.45
N ALA A 118 -10.48 6.91 -9.57
CA ALA A 118 -11.29 6.19 -10.53
C ALA A 118 -12.78 6.21 -10.14
N ILE A 119 -13.10 6.06 -8.86
CA ILE A 119 -14.48 6.08 -8.35
C ILE A 119 -15.12 7.46 -8.54
N THR A 120 -14.40 8.52 -8.22
CA THR A 120 -14.89 9.91 -8.39
C THR A 120 -14.90 10.36 -9.85
N GLY A 121 -14.30 9.59 -10.76
CA GLY A 121 -14.17 9.93 -12.18
C GLY A 121 -13.08 10.96 -12.48
N ALA A 122 -12.32 11.39 -11.48
CA ALA A 122 -11.24 12.36 -11.67
C ALA A 122 -10.09 11.80 -12.50
N MET A 123 -9.72 10.53 -12.27
CA MET A 123 -8.66 9.83 -13.01
C MET A 123 -9.02 8.34 -13.12
N PRO A 124 -9.76 7.90 -14.16
CA PRO A 124 -10.19 6.50 -14.33
C PRO A 124 -9.04 5.49 -14.28
N ALA A 125 -7.87 5.86 -14.82
CA ALA A 125 -6.64 5.05 -14.79
C ALA A 125 -6.16 4.71 -13.35
N GLY A 126 -6.63 5.43 -12.34
CA GLY A 126 -6.37 5.14 -10.93
C GLY A 126 -6.80 3.73 -10.50
N ALA A 127 -7.76 3.11 -11.21
CA ALA A 127 -8.17 1.73 -10.99
C ALA A 127 -7.04 0.71 -11.17
N PHE A 128 -6.03 1.06 -11.99
CA PHE A 128 -4.86 0.20 -12.30
C PHE A 128 -3.54 0.72 -11.72
N LEU A 129 -3.55 1.85 -11.01
CA LEU A 129 -2.39 2.34 -10.25
C LEU A 129 -2.34 1.79 -8.82
N THR A 130 -3.22 0.90 -8.48
CA THR A 130 -3.31 0.16 -7.22
C THR A 130 -3.82 -1.26 -7.48
N SER A 131 -3.99 -2.05 -6.43
CA SER A 131 -4.46 -3.43 -6.53
C SER A 131 -5.90 -3.52 -7.04
N PHE A 132 -6.16 -4.56 -7.81
CA PHE A 132 -7.47 -4.91 -8.32
C PHE A 132 -7.68 -6.44 -8.30
N PRO A 133 -8.92 -6.93 -8.39
CA PRO A 133 -9.20 -8.35 -8.26
C PRO A 133 -8.40 -9.22 -9.22
N MET A 134 -7.72 -10.23 -8.67
CA MET A 134 -6.81 -11.12 -9.39
C MET A 134 -5.63 -10.39 -10.06
N GLY A 135 -5.25 -9.19 -9.56
CA GLY A 135 -4.08 -8.43 -10.00
C GLY A 135 -2.77 -9.01 -9.45
N LEU A 136 -1.67 -8.27 -9.61
CA LEU A 136 -0.33 -8.70 -9.18
C LEU A 136 -0.30 -9.06 -7.68
N PRO A 137 0.05 -10.31 -7.31
CA PRO A 137 -0.10 -10.79 -5.94
C PRO A 137 1.09 -10.50 -5.01
N HIS A 138 2.19 -9.97 -5.51
CA HIS A 138 3.41 -9.82 -4.71
C HIS A 138 4.01 -8.40 -4.79
N PRO A 139 4.54 -7.84 -3.68
CA PRO A 139 5.13 -6.50 -3.65
C PRO A 139 6.17 -6.27 -4.74
N HIS A 140 7.12 -7.20 -4.91
CA HIS A 140 8.20 -7.06 -5.91
C HIS A 140 7.70 -6.99 -7.36
N GLN A 141 6.51 -7.52 -7.67
CA GLN A 141 5.92 -7.41 -9.01
C GLN A 141 5.38 -6.00 -9.26
N TRP A 142 4.91 -5.35 -8.22
CA TRP A 142 4.54 -3.93 -8.27
C TRP A 142 5.77 -3.04 -8.39
N ASP A 143 6.86 -3.34 -7.67
CA ASP A 143 8.14 -2.65 -7.85
C ASP A 143 8.63 -2.79 -9.30
N MET A 144 8.54 -3.99 -9.89
CA MET A 144 8.86 -4.19 -11.30
C MET A 144 8.00 -3.33 -12.23
N LEU A 145 6.68 -3.30 -12.01
CA LEU A 145 5.76 -2.51 -12.82
C LEU A 145 6.10 -1.03 -12.78
N PHE A 146 6.33 -0.49 -11.60
CA PHE A 146 6.62 0.94 -11.44
C PHE A 146 8.05 1.30 -11.86
N ASP A 147 9.05 0.53 -11.44
CA ASP A 147 10.46 0.90 -11.60
C ASP A 147 11.06 0.44 -12.94
N SER A 148 10.54 -0.65 -13.53
CA SER A 148 11.16 -1.27 -14.70
C SER A 148 10.29 -1.25 -15.96
N TYR A 149 8.97 -1.18 -15.81
CA TYR A 149 8.02 -1.20 -16.92
C TYR A 149 7.42 0.18 -17.23
N GLY A 150 7.91 1.26 -16.58
CA GLY A 150 7.50 2.64 -16.87
C GLY A 150 6.26 3.11 -16.11
N GLY A 151 5.85 2.38 -15.07
CA GLY A 151 4.68 2.73 -14.25
C GLY A 151 4.85 4.05 -13.52
N THR A 152 6.06 4.33 -13.01
CA THR A 152 6.37 5.61 -12.32
C THR A 152 6.24 6.81 -13.25
N GLU A 153 6.80 6.73 -14.45
CA GLU A 153 6.74 7.80 -15.44
C GLU A 153 5.30 8.07 -15.89
N LEU A 154 4.55 6.99 -16.12
CA LEU A 154 3.14 7.11 -16.50
C LEU A 154 2.29 7.67 -15.35
N ALA A 155 2.49 7.22 -14.12
CA ALA A 155 1.81 7.80 -12.95
C ALA A 155 2.12 9.29 -12.80
N ARG A 156 3.40 9.70 -12.93
CA ARG A 156 3.81 11.12 -12.91
C ARG A 156 3.12 11.93 -14.00
N GLU A 157 3.06 11.41 -15.23
CA GLU A 157 2.34 12.06 -16.34
C GLU A 157 0.86 12.27 -16.01
N LEU A 158 0.18 11.25 -15.47
CA LEU A 158 -1.24 11.30 -15.17
C LEU A 158 -1.55 12.28 -14.02
N TYR A 159 -0.81 12.20 -12.93
CA TYR A 159 -0.99 13.11 -11.79
C TYR A 159 -0.65 14.57 -12.15
N ALA A 160 0.33 14.81 -13.02
CA ALA A 160 0.71 16.15 -13.45
C ALA A 160 -0.41 16.90 -14.15
N ARG A 161 -1.35 16.22 -14.80
CA ARG A 161 -2.53 16.82 -15.44
C ARG A 161 -3.53 17.38 -14.42
N HIS A 162 -3.34 17.05 -13.14
CA HIS A 162 -4.15 17.50 -12.01
C HIS A 162 -3.37 18.41 -11.05
N ASP A 163 -2.28 19.04 -11.52
CA ASP A 163 -1.38 19.88 -10.70
C ASP A 163 -0.78 19.12 -9.50
N LEU A 164 -0.52 17.83 -9.65
CA LEU A 164 0.01 16.93 -8.64
C LEU A 164 1.31 16.29 -9.12
N HIS A 165 2.17 15.91 -8.17
CA HIS A 165 3.38 15.13 -8.43
C HIS A 165 3.32 13.79 -7.70
N TYR A 166 3.36 12.69 -8.45
CA TYR A 166 3.48 11.34 -7.89
C TYR A 166 4.93 11.12 -7.45
N VAL A 167 5.13 10.91 -6.15
CA VAL A 167 6.46 10.62 -5.58
C VAL A 167 6.78 9.13 -5.68
N GLY A 168 5.85 8.27 -5.20
CA GLY A 168 6.04 6.83 -5.24
C GLY A 168 4.86 6.06 -4.64
N HIS A 169 4.86 4.74 -4.88
CA HIS A 169 3.91 3.80 -4.31
C HIS A 169 4.39 3.30 -2.93
N VAL A 170 3.44 2.91 -2.12
CA VAL A 170 3.66 2.35 -0.79
C VAL A 170 2.87 1.05 -0.70
N HIS A 171 3.59 -0.07 -0.55
CA HIS A 171 2.95 -1.36 -0.36
C HIS A 171 2.14 -1.37 0.93
N HIS A 172 0.90 -1.81 0.81
CA HIS A 172 0.02 -2.05 1.94
C HIS A 172 -0.26 -3.55 2.05
N ASP A 173 -1.12 -3.94 2.95
CA ASP A 173 -1.44 -5.33 3.24
C ASP A 173 -2.42 -5.93 2.22
N MET A 174 -2.67 -7.24 2.33
CA MET A 174 -3.80 -7.84 1.64
C MET A 174 -5.11 -7.34 2.23
N ASN A 175 -6.17 -7.29 1.43
CA ASN A 175 -7.50 -6.99 1.93
C ASN A 175 -8.25 -8.27 2.29
N LEU A 176 -8.89 -8.27 3.46
CA LEU A 176 -9.71 -9.38 3.95
C LEU A 176 -11.19 -8.99 3.90
N ILE A 177 -12.03 -10.00 3.71
CA ILE A 177 -13.49 -9.84 3.83
C ILE A 177 -13.91 -10.36 5.19
N HIS A 178 -14.46 -9.47 6.01
CA HIS A 178 -15.10 -9.80 7.28
C HIS A 178 -16.61 -9.97 7.08
N SER A 179 -17.22 -10.98 7.72
CA SER A 179 -18.62 -11.29 7.50
C SER A 179 -19.34 -11.71 8.78
N ASN A 180 -20.63 -11.37 8.85
CA ASN A 180 -21.56 -11.87 9.86
C ASN A 180 -22.21 -13.20 9.44
N LYS A 181 -22.03 -13.61 8.19
CA LYS A 181 -22.54 -14.86 7.62
C LYS A 181 -21.37 -15.73 7.15
N PRO A 182 -21.45 -17.06 7.26
CA PRO A 182 -20.41 -17.92 6.72
C PRO A 182 -20.42 -17.86 5.19
N ILE A 183 -19.26 -17.57 4.61
CA ILE A 183 -19.03 -17.56 3.16
C ILE A 183 -17.98 -18.63 2.89
N ARG A 184 -18.36 -19.73 2.20
CA ARG A 184 -17.52 -20.88 1.92
C ARG A 184 -17.39 -21.20 0.42
N SER A 185 -18.16 -20.47 -0.41
CA SER A 185 -18.14 -20.56 -1.87
C SER A 185 -18.44 -19.21 -2.51
N LEU A 186 -18.17 -19.03 -3.79
CA LEU A 186 -18.57 -17.81 -4.52
C LEU A 186 -20.09 -17.63 -4.55
N ASP A 187 -20.86 -18.70 -4.49
CA ASP A 187 -22.32 -18.60 -4.53
C ASP A 187 -22.89 -18.01 -3.24
N ASP A 188 -22.15 -18.06 -2.12
CA ASP A 188 -22.54 -17.45 -0.83
C ASP A 188 -22.46 -15.91 -0.85
N PHE A 189 -21.82 -15.31 -1.84
CA PHE A 189 -21.84 -13.84 -2.02
C PHE A 189 -23.15 -13.31 -2.60
N ARG A 190 -23.98 -14.18 -3.18
CA ARG A 190 -25.25 -13.74 -3.79
C ARG A 190 -26.15 -13.06 -2.78
N GLU A 191 -26.68 -11.89 -3.18
CA GLU A 191 -27.61 -11.08 -2.40
C GLU A 191 -27.02 -10.53 -1.07
N LEU A 192 -25.72 -10.72 -0.77
CA LEU A 192 -25.09 -10.10 0.37
C LEU A 192 -24.96 -8.57 0.15
N ASN A 193 -25.32 -7.81 1.17
CA ASN A 193 -24.93 -6.42 1.24
C ASN A 193 -23.46 -6.34 1.65
N LEU A 194 -22.59 -6.11 0.67
CA LEU A 194 -21.14 -6.20 0.81
C LEU A 194 -20.51 -4.82 0.66
N ARG A 195 -19.84 -4.35 1.69
CA ARG A 195 -19.01 -3.15 1.54
C ARG A 195 -17.78 -3.50 0.70
N MET A 196 -17.60 -2.75 -0.39
CA MET A 196 -16.40 -2.76 -1.22
C MET A 196 -15.91 -1.32 -1.41
N PRO A 197 -14.62 -1.12 -1.77
CA PRO A 197 -14.13 0.24 -2.03
C PRO A 197 -14.75 0.91 -3.27
N GLY A 198 -15.55 0.19 -4.06
CA GLY A 198 -16.17 0.66 -5.30
C GLY A 198 -15.39 0.25 -6.56
N GLY A 199 -15.74 0.82 -7.71
CA GLY A 199 -15.03 0.66 -8.98
C GLY A 199 -14.88 -0.78 -9.46
N LEU A 200 -13.76 -1.11 -10.10
CA LEU A 200 -13.47 -2.45 -10.63
C LEU A 200 -13.60 -3.55 -9.57
N VAL A 201 -13.21 -3.26 -8.32
CA VAL A 201 -13.32 -4.24 -7.22
C VAL A 201 -14.79 -4.58 -6.97
N ALA A 202 -15.65 -3.57 -6.88
CA ALA A 202 -17.08 -3.75 -6.70
C ALA A 202 -17.71 -4.50 -7.88
N ASP A 203 -17.41 -4.08 -9.12
CA ASP A 203 -17.94 -4.70 -10.34
C ASP A 203 -17.66 -6.21 -10.40
N CYS A 204 -16.47 -6.65 -9.94
CA CYS A 204 -16.14 -8.09 -9.88
C CYS A 204 -17.02 -8.86 -8.88
N PHE A 205 -17.35 -8.26 -7.73
CA PHE A 205 -18.23 -8.90 -6.75
C PHE A 205 -19.72 -8.81 -7.14
N GLU A 206 -20.14 -7.75 -7.81
CA GLU A 206 -21.48 -7.65 -8.40
C GLU A 206 -21.68 -8.72 -9.48
N ALA A 207 -20.66 -9.02 -10.26
CA ALA A 207 -20.71 -10.06 -11.29
C ALA A 207 -20.92 -11.48 -10.72
N ILE A 208 -20.61 -11.70 -9.44
CA ILE A 208 -20.93 -12.95 -8.73
C ILE A 208 -22.23 -12.86 -7.90
N GLY A 209 -22.92 -11.73 -7.97
CA GLY A 209 -24.27 -11.53 -7.40
C GLY A 209 -24.31 -10.80 -6.05
N ALA A 210 -23.21 -10.24 -5.55
CA ALA A 210 -23.22 -9.39 -4.38
C ALA A 210 -23.91 -8.03 -4.68
N ARG A 211 -24.40 -7.36 -3.62
CA ARG A 211 -24.86 -5.98 -3.67
C ARG A 211 -23.82 -5.10 -2.99
N THR A 212 -23.06 -4.36 -3.77
CA THR A 212 -21.95 -3.59 -3.22
C THR A 212 -22.37 -2.19 -2.76
N ILE A 213 -21.72 -1.73 -1.69
CA ILE A 213 -21.90 -0.40 -1.11
C ILE A 213 -20.52 0.17 -0.80
N ALA A 214 -20.21 1.37 -1.33
CA ALA A 214 -19.00 2.10 -0.99
C ALA A 214 -19.22 2.90 0.31
N LEU A 215 -18.37 2.64 1.31
CA LEU A 215 -18.34 3.36 2.58
C LEU A 215 -16.92 3.77 2.92
N ALA A 216 -16.74 4.93 3.54
CA ALA A 216 -15.47 5.34 4.11
C ALA A 216 -15.05 4.39 5.26
N GLY A 217 -13.73 4.27 5.51
CA GLY A 217 -13.22 3.31 6.49
C GLY A 217 -13.81 3.44 7.89
N SER A 218 -14.06 4.66 8.35
CA SER A 218 -14.68 4.96 9.64
C SER A 218 -16.14 4.51 9.77
N GLU A 219 -16.83 4.26 8.65
CA GLU A 219 -18.25 3.88 8.61
C GLU A 219 -18.44 2.35 8.59
N VAL A 220 -17.38 1.58 8.27
CA VAL A 220 -17.49 0.14 8.00
C VAL A 220 -17.86 -0.64 9.27
N GLN A 221 -17.15 -0.42 10.37
CA GLN A 221 -17.41 -1.12 11.65
C GLN A 221 -18.83 -0.84 12.16
N PRO A 222 -19.33 0.42 12.22
CA PRO A 222 -20.72 0.70 12.60
C PRO A 222 -21.75 0.07 11.67
N ALA A 223 -21.49 0.00 10.37
CA ALA A 223 -22.40 -0.60 9.39
C ALA A 223 -22.50 -2.13 9.56
N LEU A 224 -21.37 -2.81 9.86
CA LEU A 224 -21.35 -4.24 10.22
C LEU A 224 -22.07 -4.48 11.54
N ALA A 225 -21.83 -3.67 12.56
CA ALA A 225 -22.44 -3.78 13.87
C ALA A 225 -23.96 -3.64 13.83
N SER A 226 -24.47 -2.72 13.00
CA SER A 226 -25.92 -2.47 12.86
C SER A 226 -26.61 -3.43 11.87
N GLY A 227 -25.85 -4.24 11.10
CA GLY A 227 -26.40 -5.14 10.10
C GLY A 227 -26.87 -4.42 8.82
N VAL A 228 -26.49 -3.17 8.59
CA VAL A 228 -26.69 -2.45 7.31
C VAL A 228 -25.95 -3.16 6.18
N ILE A 229 -24.78 -3.71 6.48
CA ILE A 229 -24.02 -4.59 5.62
C ILE A 229 -23.84 -5.95 6.27
N ASP A 230 -23.83 -7.02 5.46
CA ASP A 230 -23.62 -8.40 5.87
C ASP A 230 -22.13 -8.75 5.99
N ALA A 231 -21.33 -8.12 5.12
CA ALA A 231 -19.89 -8.32 5.03
C ALA A 231 -19.18 -7.05 4.54
N ALA A 232 -17.90 -6.97 4.81
CA ALA A 232 -17.06 -5.85 4.39
C ALA A 232 -15.68 -6.32 3.99
N ASP A 233 -15.23 -5.88 2.82
CA ASP A 233 -13.82 -5.77 2.48
C ASP A 233 -13.20 -4.64 3.28
N PHE A 234 -11.99 -4.89 3.80
CA PHE A 234 -11.12 -3.85 4.32
C PHE A 234 -9.65 -4.27 4.14
N THR A 235 -8.76 -3.87 5.04
CA THR A 235 -7.33 -4.19 4.94
C THR A 235 -6.98 -5.52 5.62
N GLY A 236 -5.71 -5.71 5.99
CA GLY A 236 -5.21 -6.91 6.66
C GLY A 236 -5.58 -7.02 8.15
N PRO A 237 -5.18 -8.13 8.79
CA PRO A 237 -5.62 -8.49 10.13
C PRO A 237 -5.36 -7.42 11.19
N ALA A 238 -4.14 -6.86 11.23
CA ALA A 238 -3.77 -5.90 12.28
C ALA A 238 -4.61 -4.63 12.21
N MET A 239 -4.77 -4.09 11.01
CA MET A 239 -5.56 -2.89 10.77
C MET A 239 -7.04 -3.11 11.13
N ASN A 240 -7.59 -4.24 10.67
CA ASN A 240 -8.99 -4.59 10.91
C ASN A 240 -9.27 -4.87 12.39
N PHE A 241 -8.28 -5.42 13.11
CA PHE A 241 -8.37 -5.58 14.55
C PHE A 241 -8.36 -4.23 15.29
N ASP A 242 -7.44 -3.32 14.90
CA ASP A 242 -7.38 -1.95 15.46
C ASP A 242 -8.71 -1.20 15.28
N LEU A 243 -9.45 -1.49 14.20
CA LEU A 243 -10.78 -0.91 13.90
C LEU A 243 -11.95 -1.64 14.58
N GLY A 244 -11.69 -2.65 15.42
CA GLY A 244 -12.73 -3.35 16.18
C GLY A 244 -13.54 -4.37 15.37
N PHE A 245 -13.04 -4.86 14.24
CA PHE A 245 -13.79 -5.83 13.42
C PHE A 245 -13.99 -7.17 14.14
N ALA A 246 -13.13 -7.53 15.10
CA ALA A 246 -13.31 -8.72 15.93
C ALA A 246 -14.58 -8.68 16.82
N GLU A 247 -15.10 -7.49 17.10
CA GLU A 247 -16.29 -7.30 17.93
C GLU A 247 -17.60 -7.43 17.13
N VAL A 248 -17.53 -7.21 15.81
CA VAL A 248 -18.71 -7.05 14.93
C VAL A 248 -18.77 -8.05 13.79
N SER A 249 -17.76 -8.89 13.59
CA SER A 249 -17.77 -9.95 12.58
C SER A 249 -17.51 -11.32 13.19
N ARG A 250 -18.08 -12.36 12.60
CA ARG A 250 -17.93 -13.76 13.03
C ARG A 250 -17.00 -14.56 12.15
N TYR A 251 -16.79 -14.11 10.93
CA TYR A 251 -16.04 -14.83 9.90
C TYR A 251 -15.06 -13.90 9.20
N ILE A 252 -13.89 -14.45 8.88
CA ILE A 252 -12.94 -13.89 7.92
C ILE A 252 -12.91 -14.82 6.72
N VAL A 253 -13.17 -14.29 5.53
CA VAL A 253 -13.21 -15.05 4.28
C VAL A 253 -11.86 -14.94 3.59
N MET A 254 -11.26 -16.09 3.33
CA MET A 254 -9.99 -16.20 2.61
C MET A 254 -10.14 -17.15 1.42
N GLY A 255 -9.28 -17.01 0.45
CA GLY A 255 -9.07 -18.04 -0.56
C GLY A 255 -8.28 -19.24 -0.02
N PRO A 256 -7.98 -20.22 -0.87
CA PRO A 256 -7.06 -21.31 -0.54
C PRO A 256 -5.65 -20.79 -0.25
N THR A 257 -4.77 -21.66 0.24
CA THR A 257 -3.39 -21.26 0.59
C THR A 257 -2.57 -20.78 -0.62
N SER A 258 -2.90 -21.22 -1.81
CA SER A 258 -2.29 -20.78 -3.08
C SER A 258 -2.65 -19.33 -3.45
N THR A 259 -3.85 -18.91 -3.08
CA THR A 259 -4.40 -17.57 -3.40
C THR A 259 -5.19 -17.05 -2.19
N PRO A 260 -4.50 -16.64 -1.11
CA PRO A 260 -5.14 -16.27 0.16
C PRO A 260 -6.14 -15.12 0.05
N CYS A 261 -5.90 -14.19 -0.86
CA CYS A 261 -6.77 -13.05 -1.15
C CYS A 261 -7.15 -13.03 -2.63
N LEU A 262 -8.46 -12.97 -2.93
CA LEU A 262 -8.96 -12.97 -4.30
C LEU A 262 -8.92 -11.60 -4.98
N HIS A 263 -9.08 -10.54 -4.23
CA HIS A 263 -9.40 -9.23 -4.78
C HIS A 263 -8.26 -8.23 -4.71
N GLN A 264 -7.57 -8.12 -3.59
CA GLN A 264 -6.45 -7.18 -3.41
C GLN A 264 -5.36 -7.83 -2.57
N PRO A 265 -4.54 -8.72 -3.17
CA PRO A 265 -3.54 -9.52 -2.43
C PRO A 265 -2.39 -8.68 -1.86
N VAL A 266 -2.04 -7.58 -2.52
CA VAL A 266 -1.14 -6.53 -2.02
C VAL A 266 -1.73 -5.21 -2.47
N ASP A 267 -2.39 -4.52 -1.57
CA ASP A 267 -2.91 -3.20 -1.89
C ASP A 267 -1.81 -2.15 -1.89
N LEU A 268 -2.04 -1.06 -2.60
CA LEU A 268 -1.08 0.03 -2.75
C LEU A 268 -1.72 1.35 -2.38
N THR A 269 -1.01 2.08 -1.52
CA THR A 269 -1.17 3.51 -1.37
C THR A 269 -0.08 4.24 -2.13
N VAL A 270 -0.20 5.55 -2.27
CA VAL A 270 0.79 6.40 -2.92
C VAL A 270 1.04 7.66 -2.10
N VAL A 271 2.24 8.21 -2.23
CA VAL A 271 2.56 9.55 -1.74
C VAL A 271 2.57 10.50 -2.93
N VAL A 272 1.77 11.55 -2.84
CA VAL A 272 1.60 12.56 -3.89
C VAL A 272 1.69 13.95 -3.26
N LEU A 273 2.40 14.86 -3.90
CA LEU A 273 2.51 16.25 -3.50
C LEU A 273 1.75 17.16 -4.47
N ASN A 274 1.30 18.32 -3.99
CA ASN A 274 0.94 19.41 -4.86
C ASN A 274 2.14 19.75 -5.77
N LYS A 275 1.91 19.92 -7.07
CA LYS A 275 2.99 20.09 -8.04
C LYS A 275 3.81 21.36 -7.78
N GLY A 276 3.16 22.45 -7.42
CA GLY A 276 3.87 23.70 -7.08
C GLY A 276 4.75 23.57 -5.83
N VAL A 277 4.31 22.79 -4.85
CA VAL A 277 5.12 22.43 -3.68
C VAL A 277 6.33 21.61 -4.11
N TRP A 278 6.13 20.54 -4.88
CA TRP A 278 7.21 19.69 -5.38
C TRP A 278 8.25 20.47 -6.19
N ASP A 279 7.81 21.26 -7.17
CA ASP A 279 8.68 22.04 -8.06
C ASP A 279 9.49 23.11 -7.31
N SER A 280 9.09 23.49 -6.09
CA SER A 280 9.79 24.45 -5.24
C SER A 280 10.89 23.84 -4.36
N LEU A 281 10.98 22.51 -4.30
CA LEU A 281 12.03 21.79 -3.58
C LEU A 281 13.32 21.73 -4.40
N SER A 282 14.47 21.63 -3.72
CA SER A 282 15.73 21.38 -4.42
C SER A 282 15.70 19.99 -5.08
N THR A 283 16.42 19.83 -6.21
CA THR A 283 16.53 18.53 -6.88
C THR A 283 17.05 17.45 -5.93
N ALA A 284 18.02 17.78 -5.09
CA ALA A 284 18.55 16.84 -4.10
C ALA A 284 17.49 16.38 -3.10
N THR A 285 16.58 17.28 -2.68
CA THR A 285 15.47 16.93 -1.78
C THR A 285 14.38 16.15 -2.52
N GLN A 286 14.10 16.45 -3.79
CA GLN A 286 13.19 15.66 -4.61
C GLN A 286 13.67 14.22 -4.76
N ASP A 287 14.96 14.02 -5.08
CA ASP A 287 15.58 12.69 -5.19
C ASP A 287 15.52 11.95 -3.84
N LEU A 288 15.89 12.65 -2.76
CA LEU A 288 15.87 12.08 -1.42
C LEU A 288 14.45 11.68 -0.99
N LEU A 289 13.44 12.54 -1.20
CA LEU A 289 12.05 12.20 -0.86
C LEU A 289 11.56 10.99 -1.65
N THR A 290 11.94 10.84 -2.91
CA THR A 290 11.61 9.65 -3.71
C THR A 290 12.17 8.38 -3.06
N GLU A 291 13.43 8.38 -2.63
CA GLU A 291 14.03 7.24 -1.94
C GLU A 291 13.44 7.02 -0.53
N LEU A 292 13.06 8.08 0.17
CA LEU A 292 12.42 7.98 1.48
C LEU A 292 11.00 7.38 1.40
N VAL A 293 10.25 7.65 0.32
CA VAL A 293 8.95 6.98 0.07
C VAL A 293 9.17 5.50 -0.23
N ARG A 294 10.20 5.13 -1.01
CA ARG A 294 10.55 3.73 -1.24
C ARG A 294 10.92 3.01 0.06
N SER A 295 11.73 3.64 0.92
CA SER A 295 12.06 3.11 2.24
C SER A 295 10.82 2.98 3.13
N PHE A 296 9.91 3.95 3.07
CA PHE A 296 8.63 3.91 3.78
C PHE A 296 7.79 2.72 3.31
N SER A 297 7.67 2.51 2.01
CA SER A 297 6.93 1.37 1.42
C SER A 297 7.35 0.04 2.06
N VAL A 298 8.66 -0.24 2.09
CA VAL A 298 9.18 -1.47 2.68
C VAL A 298 8.91 -1.57 4.17
N LYS A 299 9.16 -0.49 4.93
CA LYS A 299 8.97 -0.46 6.39
C LYS A 299 7.49 -0.59 6.76
N HIS A 300 6.61 0.10 6.03
CA HIS A 300 5.17 0.07 6.22
C HIS A 300 4.63 -1.35 6.01
N PHE A 301 4.96 -1.97 4.89
CA PHE A 301 4.56 -3.34 4.58
C PHE A 301 5.06 -4.33 5.64
N THR A 302 6.36 -4.28 5.99
CA THR A 302 6.95 -5.20 6.98
C THR A 302 6.30 -5.06 8.35
N ALA A 303 6.06 -3.82 8.81
CA ALA A 303 5.40 -3.56 10.08
C ALA A 303 3.98 -4.15 10.13
N HIS A 304 3.24 -4.07 9.01
CA HIS A 304 1.92 -4.71 8.90
C HIS A 304 2.03 -6.23 8.98
N GLN A 305 2.98 -6.85 8.25
CA GLN A 305 3.17 -8.30 8.29
C GLN A 305 3.54 -8.80 9.70
N GLU A 306 4.39 -8.08 10.42
CA GLU A 306 4.73 -8.41 11.82
C GLU A 306 3.50 -8.29 12.73
N ALA A 307 2.76 -7.20 12.64
CA ALA A 307 1.55 -6.99 13.45
C ALA A 307 0.42 -7.97 13.13
N ASN A 308 0.32 -8.45 11.89
CA ASN A 308 -0.67 -9.44 11.47
C ASN A 308 -0.51 -10.77 12.21
N ILE A 309 0.72 -11.17 12.55
CA ILE A 309 0.97 -12.42 13.30
C ILE A 309 0.24 -12.37 14.64
N GLU A 310 0.33 -11.27 15.37
CA GLU A 310 -0.37 -11.07 16.64
C GLU A 310 -1.88 -10.92 16.44
N ALA A 311 -2.30 -10.17 15.42
CA ALA A 311 -3.71 -9.92 15.14
C ALA A 311 -4.48 -11.21 14.81
N TRP A 312 -3.90 -12.14 14.06
CA TRP A 312 -4.49 -13.44 13.80
C TRP A 312 -4.78 -14.23 15.08
N ALA A 313 -3.87 -14.20 16.05
CA ALA A 313 -4.09 -14.84 17.35
C ALA A 313 -5.25 -14.17 18.10
N LYS A 314 -5.32 -12.84 18.11
CA LYS A 314 -6.41 -12.06 18.74
C LYS A 314 -7.78 -12.33 18.10
N PHE A 315 -7.86 -12.44 16.77
CA PHE A 315 -9.11 -12.84 16.10
C PHE A 315 -9.56 -14.24 16.51
N ALA A 316 -8.64 -15.19 16.61
CA ALA A 316 -8.93 -16.55 17.07
C ALA A 316 -9.42 -16.57 18.53
N GLU A 317 -8.79 -15.79 19.42
CA GLU A 317 -9.20 -15.62 20.83
C GLU A 317 -10.59 -14.98 20.94
N ALA A 318 -10.93 -14.06 20.06
CA ALA A 318 -12.25 -13.45 19.95
C ALA A 318 -13.32 -14.40 19.37
N GLY A 319 -12.93 -15.60 18.93
CA GLY A 319 -13.84 -16.60 18.38
C GLY A 319 -14.24 -16.36 16.93
N VAL A 320 -13.47 -15.55 16.18
CA VAL A 320 -13.71 -15.33 14.75
C VAL A 320 -13.19 -16.52 13.96
N GLU A 321 -14.05 -17.11 13.11
CA GLU A 321 -13.75 -18.27 12.28
C GLU A 321 -13.20 -17.84 10.93
N VAL A 322 -12.12 -18.48 10.46
CA VAL A 322 -11.63 -18.33 9.09
C VAL A 322 -12.32 -19.31 8.19
N THR A 323 -13.11 -18.81 7.22
CA THR A 323 -13.67 -19.62 6.12
C THR A 323 -12.78 -19.53 4.89
N ARG A 324 -12.76 -20.60 4.06
CA ARG A 324 -11.94 -20.61 2.85
C ARG A 324 -12.75 -21.02 1.64
N LEU A 325 -12.52 -20.30 0.56
CA LEU A 325 -12.99 -20.65 -0.77
C LEU A 325 -12.13 -21.77 -1.36
N SER A 326 -12.67 -22.50 -2.32
CA SER A 326 -11.96 -23.57 -3.03
C SER A 326 -11.09 -23.03 -4.18
N GLU A 327 -10.18 -23.87 -4.70
CA GLU A 327 -9.43 -23.57 -5.92
C GLU A 327 -10.37 -23.37 -7.13
N ASP A 328 -11.46 -24.12 -7.20
CA ASP A 328 -12.48 -23.98 -8.26
C ASP A 328 -13.19 -22.63 -8.17
N ASP A 329 -13.44 -22.12 -6.96
CA ASP A 329 -14.00 -20.77 -6.77
C ASP A 329 -13.01 -19.70 -7.25
N VAL A 330 -11.72 -19.84 -6.95
CA VAL A 330 -10.68 -18.93 -7.46
C VAL A 330 -10.66 -18.88 -8.96
N GLU A 331 -10.69 -20.05 -9.60
CA GLU A 331 -10.69 -20.14 -11.07
C GLU A 331 -11.97 -19.56 -11.68
N ARG A 332 -13.13 -19.80 -11.06
CA ARG A 332 -14.39 -19.17 -11.46
C ARG A 332 -14.31 -17.64 -11.34
N PHE A 333 -13.78 -17.13 -10.23
CA PHE A 333 -13.64 -15.69 -10.01
C PHE A 333 -12.67 -15.05 -11.00
N ARG A 334 -11.56 -15.74 -11.32
CA ARG A 334 -10.60 -15.30 -12.35
C ARG A 334 -11.28 -15.13 -13.71
N LYS A 335 -12.05 -16.13 -14.16
CA LYS A 335 -12.77 -16.08 -15.44
C LYS A 335 -13.80 -14.96 -15.50
N ILE A 336 -14.38 -14.58 -14.37
CA ILE A 336 -15.33 -13.47 -14.27
C ILE A 336 -14.59 -12.13 -14.27
N SER A 337 -13.46 -12.02 -13.57
CA SER A 337 -12.71 -10.78 -13.40
C SER A 337 -11.96 -10.34 -14.67
N LEU A 338 -11.41 -11.29 -15.45
CA LEU A 338 -10.60 -10.98 -16.63
C LEU A 338 -11.32 -10.10 -17.67
N PRO A 339 -12.56 -10.41 -18.11
CA PRO A 339 -13.28 -9.53 -19.03
C PRO A 339 -13.53 -8.12 -18.44
N LEU A 340 -13.79 -8.03 -17.13
CA LEU A 340 -14.02 -6.75 -16.46
C LEU A 340 -12.78 -5.87 -16.43
N TRP A 341 -11.57 -6.46 -16.36
CA TRP A 341 -10.33 -5.68 -16.49
C TRP A 341 -10.26 -4.96 -17.83
N TYR A 342 -10.56 -5.67 -18.92
CA TYR A 342 -10.56 -5.09 -20.26
C TYR A 342 -11.68 -4.07 -20.47
N ASP A 343 -12.85 -4.31 -19.89
CA ASP A 343 -13.96 -3.34 -19.94
C ASP A 343 -13.57 -2.04 -19.22
N TRP A 344 -12.90 -2.14 -18.07
CA TRP A 344 -12.39 -0.97 -17.35
C TRP A 344 -11.24 -0.29 -18.08
N ALA A 345 -10.28 -1.05 -18.58
CA ALA A 345 -9.15 -0.52 -19.32
C ALA A 345 -9.59 0.21 -20.61
N ASN A 346 -10.62 -0.30 -21.27
CA ASN A 346 -11.14 0.27 -22.53
C ASN A 346 -12.06 1.50 -22.33
N ARG A 347 -12.30 1.94 -21.07
CA ARG A 347 -13.12 3.15 -20.81
C ARG A 347 -12.43 4.44 -21.25
N ASP A 348 -11.12 4.50 -21.17
CA ASP A 348 -10.32 5.63 -21.63
C ASP A 348 -8.88 5.20 -22.00
N PRO A 349 -8.18 5.99 -22.86
CA PRO A 349 -6.85 5.64 -23.31
C PRO A 349 -5.78 5.53 -22.20
N ASP A 350 -5.90 6.31 -21.14
CA ASP A 350 -4.91 6.26 -20.05
C ASP A 350 -5.08 5.00 -19.20
N SER A 351 -6.32 4.58 -18.94
CA SER A 351 -6.61 3.28 -18.32
C SER A 351 -6.04 2.13 -19.15
N ALA A 352 -6.19 2.18 -20.49
CA ALA A 352 -5.61 1.18 -21.38
C ALA A 352 -4.08 1.16 -21.31
N ARG A 353 -3.43 2.32 -21.27
CA ARG A 353 -1.96 2.44 -21.15
C ARG A 353 -1.45 1.84 -19.83
N VAL A 354 -2.07 2.17 -18.70
CA VAL A 354 -1.67 1.61 -17.40
C VAL A 354 -1.92 0.11 -17.36
N PHE A 355 -3.08 -0.36 -17.82
CA PHE A 355 -3.41 -1.78 -17.83
C PHE A 355 -2.48 -2.59 -18.75
N LYS A 356 -2.02 -2.00 -19.83
CA LYS A 356 -1.01 -2.65 -20.70
C LYS A 356 0.27 -2.98 -19.93
N LEU A 357 0.75 -2.10 -19.04
CA LEU A 357 1.93 -2.39 -18.22
C LEU A 357 1.69 -3.62 -17.33
N HIS A 358 0.49 -3.76 -16.77
CA HIS A 358 0.13 -4.98 -16.02
C HIS A 358 0.19 -6.22 -16.89
N LEU A 359 -0.37 -6.17 -18.10
CA LEU A 359 -0.32 -7.30 -19.02
C LEU A 359 1.12 -7.68 -19.37
N ASP A 360 2.00 -6.69 -19.61
CA ASP A 360 3.40 -6.92 -19.93
C ASP A 360 4.14 -7.62 -18.76
N VAL A 361 3.82 -7.29 -17.51
CA VAL A 361 4.36 -7.97 -16.33
C VAL A 361 3.74 -9.35 -16.15
N MET A 362 2.41 -9.47 -16.20
CA MET A 362 1.69 -10.71 -15.90
C MET A 362 1.95 -11.81 -16.93
N LEU A 363 2.11 -11.45 -18.19
CA LEU A 363 2.42 -12.37 -19.31
C LEU A 363 3.91 -12.71 -19.41
N ASN A 364 4.79 -12.03 -18.64
CA ASN A 364 6.20 -12.36 -18.63
C ASN A 364 6.41 -13.79 -18.13
N PRO A 365 7.16 -14.66 -18.87
CA PRO A 365 7.38 -16.05 -18.45
C PRO A 365 7.99 -16.22 -17.04
N ALA A 366 8.72 -15.21 -16.56
CA ALA A 366 9.29 -15.22 -15.21
C ALA A 366 8.25 -14.96 -14.11
N VAL A 367 7.15 -14.29 -14.44
CA VAL A 367 6.01 -14.05 -13.56
C VAL A 367 4.92 -15.09 -13.77
N ALA A 368 4.56 -15.35 -15.02
CA ALA A 368 3.62 -16.38 -15.49
C ALA A 368 2.30 -16.40 -14.71
N TYR A 369 1.77 -15.21 -14.37
CA TYR A 369 0.58 -15.12 -13.54
C TYR A 369 -0.71 -15.36 -14.32
N ILE A 370 -0.74 -14.93 -15.58
CA ILE A 370 -1.77 -15.25 -16.56
C ILE A 370 -1.10 -15.78 -17.84
N SER A 371 -1.81 -16.58 -18.59
CA SER A 371 -1.38 -17.10 -19.89
C SER A 371 -2.05 -16.35 -21.04
N PRO A 372 -1.50 -16.41 -22.27
CA PRO A 372 -2.19 -15.89 -23.45
C PRO A 372 -3.55 -16.56 -23.71
N ASP A 373 -3.74 -17.79 -23.22
CA ASP A 373 -5.00 -18.51 -23.36
C ASP A 373 -6.10 -17.95 -22.45
N ASP A 374 -5.74 -17.45 -21.27
CA ASP A 374 -6.69 -16.85 -20.31
C ASP A 374 -7.32 -15.57 -20.86
N ILE A 375 -6.62 -14.85 -21.71
CA ILE A 375 -7.05 -13.57 -22.31
C ILE A 375 -7.44 -13.69 -23.79
N ARG A 376 -7.57 -14.94 -24.29
CA ARG A 376 -7.93 -15.17 -25.69
C ARG A 376 -9.29 -14.58 -26.02
N GLY A 377 -9.33 -13.70 -27.03
CA GLY A 377 -10.54 -13.01 -27.47
C GLY A 377 -10.86 -11.72 -26.69
N LEU A 378 -10.05 -11.36 -25.70
CA LEU A 378 -10.11 -10.06 -25.05
C LEU A 378 -9.18 -9.08 -25.77
N GLU A 379 -9.66 -7.91 -26.13
CA GLU A 379 -8.92 -6.91 -26.91
C GLU A 379 -8.75 -5.62 -26.12
N LEU A 380 -7.51 -5.16 -25.99
CA LEU A 380 -7.17 -3.88 -25.39
C LEU A 380 -7.07 -2.80 -26.48
N LYS A 381 -7.85 -1.73 -26.33
CA LYS A 381 -7.87 -0.60 -27.26
C LYS A 381 -6.85 0.46 -26.79
N LEU A 382 -5.69 0.52 -27.44
CA LEU A 382 -4.61 1.49 -27.17
C LEU A 382 -4.75 2.72 -28.05
#